data_92f0c08b48b66d2aceeeb68acb9c7fc5
#
_entry.id   92f0c08b48b66d2aceeeb68acb9c7fc5
#
_cell.length_a   1.000
_cell.length_b   1.000
_cell.length_c   1.000
_cell.angle_alpha   90.00
_cell.angle_beta   90.00
_cell.angle_gamma   90.00
#
_symmetry.space_group_name_H-M   'P 1'
#
loop_
_entity.id
_entity.type
_entity.pdbx_description
1 polymer ?
#
loop_
_entity_poly.entity_id
_entity_poly.type
_entity_poly.pdbx_seq_one_letter_code
_entity_poly.pdbx_strand_id
1 'polypeptide(L)'
;MMERNDQTHSAGLKNAVQNVTSAPKISVSPTGEATILPPAQFRMVTVSLLAAGVGILAGFVAFALYKLIGLFTNLVFYHRLSAEFLSARHNHLGPWVILMPVIGGIIIGFMAKYGTDKIKGHGIPEAMEAVLTNRSRIQPRVAILKPISAAIAIGTGGPFGAEGPIIQTGGALGSLVGQVLHTTAAERKVLLACGAAAGMSATFNTPIAGVILAIELLLFEFKSRSFIPLVIASTLATAVHMRLLGAGPMFSVASMDFGIPRALPFYLILGVLCGLGAVAFSKSLYWVEDQFEKLPVDHLWWPAIGALGLGIIGYFVPRVLGVGYDTISDILNANLALKVLIVVMVAKAIALIVSLGSGTSGGLLAPMFMSSAAMGGAYAMLMNRVFPSAGLAPGAFALVAMGAVFGAASRAAFTFIIFAFEITRDYNSVLPLMLVSVIADGIAMLFMPRSSIMTEKLARRGLYIHQDYETDVLQQVAVAETMDHEIPGIPAEMTVAELAERVARHDPAVSKHQGLVLLNSDGALEGIITRSDIHKALERDPSGSMTALEAGSREVVVTYTDETLHEASAKMLRHKIGRLPVVDRKDPRKVLGYLGRHGIMEARVRRLEEEHVREAGWMRYRRKRAIS
;
A
#
# COMPACT_ATOMS: atom_id res chain seq x y z
N MET A 1 4.62 11.47 33.09
CA MET A 1 4.00 11.60 31.75
C MET A 1 4.18 10.36 30.89
N MET A 2 4.79 9.28 31.40
CA MET A 2 5.03 8.00 30.69
C MET A 2 3.94 6.93 30.92
N GLU A 3 3.05 7.10 31.87
CA GLU A 3 2.02 6.07 32.19
C GLU A 3 0.69 6.19 31.40
N ARG A 4 0.47 7.27 30.64
CA ARG A 4 -0.79 7.44 29.87
C ARG A 4 -0.78 6.82 28.47
N ASN A 5 0.38 6.43 27.93
CA ASN A 5 0.46 5.84 26.58
C ASN A 5 0.23 4.33 26.55
N ASP A 6 0.44 3.61 27.66
CA ASP A 6 0.22 2.16 27.70
C ASP A 6 -1.26 1.77 27.78
N GLN A 7 -2.11 2.63 28.34
CA GLN A 7 -3.54 2.31 28.45
C GLN A 7 -4.32 2.47 27.13
N THR A 8 -3.88 3.35 26.24
CA THR A 8 -4.50 3.51 24.92
C THR A 8 -4.11 2.41 23.94
N HIS A 9 -2.90 1.85 24.05
CA HIS A 9 -2.47 0.69 23.25
C HIS A 9 -3.18 -0.60 23.70
N SER A 10 -3.38 -0.81 25.00
CA SER A 10 -4.07 -1.99 25.51
C SER A 10 -5.58 -1.97 25.24
N ALA A 11 -6.19 -0.79 25.21
CA ALA A 11 -7.60 -0.63 24.85
C ALA A 11 -7.86 -0.86 23.36
N GLY A 12 -6.93 -0.46 22.49
CA GLY A 12 -6.98 -0.75 21.04
C GLY A 12 -6.88 -2.23 20.73
N LEU A 13 -6.00 -2.95 21.41
CA LEU A 13 -5.87 -4.41 21.27
C LEU A 13 -7.07 -5.16 21.85
N LYS A 14 -7.60 -4.76 23.00
CA LYS A 14 -8.81 -5.38 23.57
C LYS A 14 -10.05 -5.17 22.69
N ASN A 15 -10.21 -4.01 22.07
CA ASN A 15 -11.30 -3.77 21.13
C ASN A 15 -11.12 -4.50 19.80
N ALA A 16 -9.89 -4.74 19.35
CA ALA A 16 -9.61 -5.58 18.19
C ALA A 16 -9.93 -7.06 18.50
N VAL A 17 -9.58 -7.56 19.68
CA VAL A 17 -9.88 -8.93 20.12
C VAL A 17 -11.37 -9.14 20.38
N GLN A 18 -12.10 -8.16 20.92
CA GLN A 18 -13.56 -8.28 21.13
C GLN A 18 -14.37 -8.25 19.82
N ASN A 19 -13.84 -7.64 18.74
CA ASN A 19 -14.49 -7.70 17.42
C ASN A 19 -14.20 -9.00 16.63
N VAL A 20 -13.25 -9.83 17.08
CA VAL A 20 -12.95 -11.15 16.48
C VAL A 20 -13.91 -12.24 17.02
N THR A 21 -14.59 -12.02 18.13
CA THR A 21 -15.49 -13.03 18.76
C THR A 21 -16.87 -13.17 18.13
N SER A 22 -17.16 -12.54 16.99
CA SER A 22 -18.34 -12.90 16.19
C SER A 22 -17.98 -13.81 15.02
N ALA A 23 -17.31 -14.93 15.32
CA ALA A 23 -17.29 -16.06 14.40
C ALA A 23 -18.74 -16.50 14.11
N PRO A 24 -19.10 -16.87 12.87
CA PRO A 24 -20.45 -17.39 12.59
C PRO A 24 -20.67 -18.62 13.48
N LYS A 25 -21.66 -18.54 14.35
CA LYS A 25 -22.06 -19.67 15.16
C LYS A 25 -22.48 -20.78 14.20
N ILE A 26 -21.72 -21.87 14.19
CA ILE A 26 -22.13 -23.11 13.55
C ILE A 26 -23.35 -23.57 14.36
N SER A 27 -24.55 -23.54 13.78
CA SER A 27 -25.70 -24.18 14.37
C SER A 27 -25.55 -25.67 14.15
N VAL A 28 -25.07 -26.37 15.17
CA VAL A 28 -25.13 -27.83 15.19
C VAL A 28 -26.60 -28.18 15.40
N SER A 29 -27.20 -28.88 14.42
CA SER A 29 -28.52 -29.48 14.55
C SER A 29 -28.52 -30.46 15.72
N PRO A 30 -29.63 -30.67 16.44
CA PRO A 30 -29.75 -31.69 17.50
C PRO A 30 -29.41 -33.11 17.03
N THR A 31 -29.28 -33.35 15.75
CA THR A 31 -28.91 -34.62 15.11
C THR A 31 -27.40 -34.77 14.85
N GLY A 32 -26.56 -33.83 15.28
CA GLY A 32 -25.11 -33.95 15.16
C GLY A 32 -24.54 -33.74 13.74
N GLU A 33 -25.34 -33.42 12.75
CA GLU A 33 -24.86 -33.06 11.42
C GLU A 33 -24.41 -31.60 11.39
N ALA A 34 -23.10 -31.40 11.24
CA ALA A 34 -22.54 -30.11 10.92
C ALA A 34 -22.87 -29.77 9.47
N THR A 35 -23.84 -28.93 9.23
CA THR A 35 -24.12 -28.41 7.90
C THR A 35 -23.01 -27.42 7.55
N ILE A 36 -22.01 -27.87 6.83
CA ILE A 36 -21.00 -27.01 6.19
C ILE A 36 -21.73 -26.25 5.12
N LEU A 37 -22.06 -24.98 5.38
CA LEU A 37 -22.59 -24.10 4.35
C LEU A 37 -21.52 -24.00 3.24
N PRO A 38 -21.87 -24.34 2.00
CA PRO A 38 -20.90 -24.26 0.92
C PRO A 38 -20.37 -22.81 0.84
N PRO A 39 -19.06 -22.63 0.61
CA PRO A 39 -18.46 -21.30 0.52
C PRO A 39 -19.21 -20.49 -0.54
N ALA A 40 -19.53 -19.24 -0.21
CA ALA A 40 -20.30 -18.38 -1.12
C ALA A 40 -19.50 -18.18 -2.42
N GLN A 41 -20.02 -18.66 -3.54
CA GLN A 41 -19.39 -18.50 -4.84
C GLN A 41 -19.29 -17.01 -5.20
N PHE A 42 -18.16 -16.61 -5.82
CA PHE A 42 -17.95 -15.25 -6.32
C PHE A 42 -18.94 -14.94 -7.45
N ARG A 43 -19.73 -13.88 -7.27
CA ARG A 43 -20.81 -13.51 -8.21
C ARG A 43 -20.28 -12.62 -9.33
N MET A 44 -19.58 -13.20 -10.31
CA MET A 44 -18.92 -12.49 -11.40
C MET A 44 -19.82 -11.44 -12.08
N VAL A 45 -21.01 -11.81 -12.51
CA VAL A 45 -21.94 -10.91 -13.22
C VAL A 45 -22.37 -9.75 -12.33
N THR A 46 -22.75 -10.04 -11.09
CA THR A 46 -23.17 -9.01 -10.13
C THR A 46 -22.03 -8.02 -9.85
N VAL A 47 -20.81 -8.54 -9.60
CA VAL A 47 -19.63 -7.70 -9.33
C VAL A 47 -19.28 -6.86 -10.54
N SER A 48 -19.38 -7.41 -11.76
CA SER A 48 -19.15 -6.66 -13.01
C SER A 48 -20.15 -5.54 -13.23
N LEU A 49 -21.44 -5.77 -12.95
CA LEU A 49 -22.47 -4.72 -13.02
C LEU A 49 -22.25 -3.62 -11.98
N LEU A 50 -21.88 -4.01 -10.76
CA LEU A 50 -21.53 -3.03 -9.72
C LEU A 50 -20.26 -2.25 -10.08
N ALA A 51 -19.26 -2.91 -10.65
CA ALA A 51 -18.04 -2.29 -11.13
C ALA A 51 -18.31 -1.29 -12.26
N ALA A 52 -19.27 -1.58 -13.15
CA ALA A 52 -19.74 -0.62 -14.16
C ALA A 52 -20.31 0.65 -13.53
N GLY A 53 -21.18 0.52 -12.53
CA GLY A 53 -21.72 1.66 -11.80
C GLY A 53 -20.65 2.44 -11.04
N VAL A 54 -19.70 1.74 -10.39
CA VAL A 54 -18.55 2.34 -9.70
C VAL A 54 -17.66 3.09 -10.70
N GLY A 55 -17.42 2.54 -11.89
CA GLY A 55 -16.64 3.17 -12.95
C GLY A 55 -17.23 4.50 -13.41
N ILE A 56 -18.52 4.52 -13.71
CA ILE A 56 -19.24 5.74 -14.10
C ILE A 56 -19.18 6.77 -12.97
N LEU A 57 -19.48 6.37 -11.73
CA LEU A 57 -19.44 7.27 -10.57
C LEU A 57 -18.05 7.84 -10.33
N ALA A 58 -17.00 7.03 -10.41
CA ALA A 58 -15.62 7.46 -10.27
C ALA A 58 -15.23 8.45 -11.37
N GLY A 59 -15.73 8.26 -12.60
CA GLY A 59 -15.55 9.21 -13.70
C GLY A 59 -16.12 10.60 -13.39
N PHE A 60 -17.34 10.67 -12.87
CA PHE A 60 -17.94 11.93 -12.45
C PHE A 60 -17.22 12.58 -11.27
N VAL A 61 -16.76 11.78 -10.31
CA VAL A 61 -16.00 12.29 -9.15
C VAL A 61 -14.63 12.82 -9.58
N ALA A 62 -13.96 12.18 -10.54
CA ALA A 62 -12.72 12.69 -11.12
C ALA A 62 -12.94 14.04 -11.82
N PHE A 63 -14.01 14.17 -12.60
CA PHE A 63 -14.41 15.43 -13.22
C PHE A 63 -14.72 16.51 -12.16
N ALA A 64 -15.46 16.18 -11.11
CA ALA A 64 -15.75 17.10 -10.01
C ALA A 64 -14.49 17.56 -9.29
N LEU A 65 -13.54 16.63 -9.02
CA LEU A 65 -12.24 16.98 -8.42
C LEU A 65 -11.45 17.94 -9.33
N TYR A 66 -11.41 17.69 -10.64
CA TYR A 66 -10.76 18.56 -11.60
C TYR A 66 -11.35 19.98 -11.58
N LYS A 67 -12.68 20.08 -11.55
CA LYS A 67 -13.39 21.36 -11.44
C LYS A 67 -13.18 22.07 -10.10
N LEU A 68 -13.13 21.33 -9.00
CA LEU A 68 -12.83 21.87 -7.67
C LEU A 68 -11.40 22.42 -7.59
N ILE A 69 -10.41 21.73 -8.15
CA ILE A 69 -9.03 22.23 -8.23
C ILE A 69 -9.02 23.57 -9.01
N GLY A 70 -9.69 23.61 -10.18
CA GLY A 70 -9.81 24.83 -10.96
C GLY A 70 -10.47 25.96 -10.17
N LEU A 71 -11.56 25.68 -9.47
CA LEU A 71 -12.28 26.64 -8.65
C LEU A 71 -11.39 27.25 -7.55
N PHE A 72 -10.70 26.41 -6.77
CA PHE A 72 -9.82 26.89 -5.71
C PHE A 72 -8.62 27.65 -6.28
N THR A 73 -8.03 27.19 -7.39
CA THR A 73 -6.93 27.90 -8.07
C THR A 73 -7.38 29.28 -8.54
N ASN A 74 -8.55 29.40 -9.19
CA ASN A 74 -9.08 30.68 -9.66
C ASN A 74 -9.41 31.60 -8.50
N LEU A 75 -10.02 31.10 -7.45
CA LEU A 75 -10.37 31.87 -6.26
C LEU A 75 -9.13 32.46 -5.58
N VAL A 76 -8.10 31.63 -5.39
CA VAL A 76 -6.91 31.99 -4.61
C VAL A 76 -5.94 32.86 -5.41
N PHE A 77 -5.67 32.54 -6.68
CA PHE A 77 -4.61 33.17 -7.46
C PHE A 77 -5.14 34.26 -8.41
N TYR A 78 -6.41 34.20 -8.80
CA TYR A 78 -6.99 35.08 -9.82
C TYR A 78 -8.22 35.85 -9.34
N HIS A 79 -8.66 35.66 -8.09
CA HIS A 79 -9.78 36.35 -7.43
C HIS A 79 -11.09 36.30 -8.23
N ARG A 80 -11.36 35.17 -8.91
CA ARG A 80 -12.57 34.97 -9.71
C ARG A 80 -13.20 33.61 -9.46
N LEU A 81 -14.54 33.56 -9.52
CA LEU A 81 -15.32 32.35 -9.40
C LEU A 81 -15.42 31.65 -10.77
N SER A 82 -14.46 30.79 -11.08
CA SER A 82 -14.45 29.97 -12.28
C SER A 82 -13.92 28.58 -11.93
N ALA A 83 -14.50 27.55 -12.51
CA ALA A 83 -14.04 26.16 -12.36
C ALA A 83 -13.14 25.71 -13.55
N GLU A 84 -12.66 26.65 -14.34
CA GLU A 84 -11.70 26.40 -15.39
C GLU A 84 -10.34 26.04 -14.80
N PHE A 85 -9.69 25.01 -15.35
CA PHE A 85 -8.39 24.59 -14.85
C PHE A 85 -7.29 25.51 -15.39
N LEU A 86 -6.74 26.34 -14.51
CA LEU A 86 -5.65 27.25 -14.83
C LEU A 86 -4.39 26.89 -14.03
N SER A 87 -3.22 27.22 -14.60
CA SER A 87 -1.95 27.07 -13.91
C SER A 87 -1.70 28.22 -12.94
N ALA A 88 -1.32 27.91 -11.70
CA ALA A 88 -0.94 28.89 -10.69
C ALA A 88 0.35 29.67 -11.04
N ARG A 89 1.13 29.25 -12.05
CA ARG A 89 2.42 29.86 -12.42
C ARG A 89 2.31 31.28 -12.93
N HIS A 90 1.16 31.64 -13.48
CA HIS A 90 0.89 32.98 -14.06
C HIS A 90 0.20 33.94 -13.08
N ASN A 91 0.31 33.66 -11.78
CA ASN A 91 -0.27 34.54 -10.76
C ASN A 91 0.44 35.90 -10.69
N HIS A 92 -0.30 36.91 -10.19
CA HIS A 92 0.19 38.29 -10.00
C HIS A 92 0.22 38.69 -8.51
N LEU A 93 0.23 37.73 -7.58
CA LEU A 93 0.14 37.98 -6.13
C LEU A 93 1.44 38.55 -5.52
N GLY A 94 2.57 38.49 -6.26
CA GLY A 94 3.87 38.91 -5.72
C GLY A 94 4.24 38.13 -4.47
N PRO A 95 4.74 38.79 -3.38
CA PRO A 95 5.13 38.08 -2.14
C PRO A 95 3.99 37.35 -1.42
N TRP A 96 2.73 37.74 -1.66
CA TRP A 96 1.55 37.10 -1.07
C TRP A 96 1.40 35.63 -1.48
N VAL A 97 2.02 35.24 -2.60
CA VAL A 97 2.04 33.84 -3.05
C VAL A 97 2.60 32.89 -1.99
N ILE A 98 3.48 33.38 -1.11
CA ILE A 98 4.07 32.57 -0.02
C ILE A 98 3.00 32.13 0.99
N LEU A 99 2.01 32.97 1.26
CA LEU A 99 0.97 32.69 2.25
C LEU A 99 -0.15 31.80 1.72
N MET A 100 -0.37 31.73 0.41
CA MET A 100 -1.48 30.95 -0.15
C MET A 100 -1.41 29.46 0.19
N PRO A 101 -0.26 28.76 0.03
CA PRO A 101 -0.14 27.38 0.46
C PRO A 101 -0.26 27.21 1.97
N VAL A 102 0.19 28.19 2.77
CA VAL A 102 0.09 28.14 4.24
C VAL A 102 -1.36 28.12 4.69
N ILE A 103 -2.21 28.97 4.11
CA ILE A 103 -3.66 28.97 4.36
C ILE A 103 -4.26 27.59 4.03
N GLY A 104 -3.91 27.04 2.87
CA GLY A 104 -4.32 25.68 2.49
C GLY A 104 -3.87 24.63 3.49
N GLY A 105 -2.60 24.70 3.93
CA GLY A 105 -2.02 23.79 4.92
C GLY A 105 -2.74 23.83 6.28
N ILE A 106 -3.12 25.03 6.75
CA ILE A 106 -3.90 25.21 7.98
C ILE A 106 -5.27 24.53 7.83
N ILE A 107 -5.99 24.77 6.74
CA ILE A 107 -7.31 24.15 6.49
C ILE A 107 -7.19 22.63 6.49
N ILE A 108 -6.18 22.08 5.82
CA ILE A 108 -5.94 20.64 5.76
C ILE A 108 -5.60 20.07 7.14
N GLY A 109 -4.79 20.78 7.94
CA GLY A 109 -4.50 20.41 9.32
C GLY A 109 -5.77 20.28 10.16
N PHE A 110 -6.70 21.23 10.06
CA PHE A 110 -8.00 21.17 10.71
C PHE A 110 -8.87 20.01 10.18
N MET A 111 -8.92 19.82 8.86
CA MET A 111 -9.67 18.70 8.26
C MET A 111 -9.13 17.34 8.70
N ALA A 112 -7.81 17.20 8.86
CA ALA A 112 -7.19 15.98 9.34
C ALA A 112 -7.50 15.73 10.83
N LYS A 113 -7.39 16.74 11.67
CA LYS A 113 -7.58 16.63 13.12
C LYS A 113 -9.05 16.35 13.49
N TYR A 114 -10.00 17.06 12.88
CA TYR A 114 -11.43 16.95 13.23
C TYR A 114 -12.24 16.05 12.27
N GLY A 115 -11.72 15.77 11.09
CA GLY A 115 -12.38 14.91 10.10
C GLY A 115 -11.87 13.47 10.15
N THR A 116 -10.73 13.22 9.55
CA THR A 116 -10.07 11.90 9.55
C THR A 116 -8.59 12.03 9.16
N ASP A 117 -7.71 11.36 9.89
CA ASP A 117 -6.27 11.32 9.58
C ASP A 117 -5.95 10.62 8.25
N LYS A 118 -6.88 9.81 7.75
CA LYS A 118 -6.71 9.07 6.48
C LYS A 118 -6.71 9.97 5.23
N ILE A 119 -6.90 11.29 5.37
CA ILE A 119 -6.72 12.25 4.26
C ILE A 119 -5.26 12.68 4.07
N LYS A 120 -4.38 12.48 5.07
CA LYS A 120 -2.95 12.81 4.97
C LYS A 120 -2.24 11.91 3.95
N GLY A 121 -1.16 12.44 3.38
CA GLY A 121 -0.33 11.71 2.43
C GLY A 121 -0.95 11.55 1.03
N HIS A 122 -0.36 10.67 0.24
CA HIS A 122 -0.73 10.53 -1.19
C HIS A 122 -1.85 9.53 -1.48
N GLY A 123 -2.35 8.79 -0.48
CA GLY A 123 -3.59 8.03 -0.55
C GLY A 123 -3.49 6.59 -1.06
N ILE A 124 -2.45 6.22 -1.80
CA ILE A 124 -2.27 4.85 -2.31
C ILE A 124 -1.96 3.86 -1.18
N PRO A 125 -1.02 4.14 -0.22
CA PRO A 125 -0.76 3.26 0.90
C PRO A 125 -2.00 3.01 1.78
N GLU A 126 -2.86 4.02 1.96
CA GLU A 126 -4.09 3.89 2.71
C GLU A 126 -5.10 2.95 2.03
N ALA A 127 -5.15 2.98 0.68
CA ALA A 127 -5.95 2.03 -0.09
C ALA A 127 -5.37 0.60 -0.01
N MET A 128 -4.04 0.46 -0.08
CA MET A 128 -3.33 -0.81 0.11
C MET A 128 -3.57 -1.38 1.51
N GLU A 129 -3.45 -0.55 2.56
CA GLU A 129 -3.73 -0.95 3.94
C GLU A 129 -5.17 -1.47 4.10
N ALA A 130 -6.15 -0.78 3.50
CA ALA A 130 -7.54 -1.20 3.57
C ALA A 130 -7.76 -2.58 2.91
N VAL A 131 -7.05 -2.87 1.81
CA VAL A 131 -7.10 -4.17 1.14
C VAL A 131 -6.49 -5.26 2.01
N LEU A 132 -5.36 -4.99 2.66
CA LEU A 132 -4.57 -5.99 3.39
C LEU A 132 -5.13 -6.28 4.78
N THR A 133 -5.54 -5.26 5.53
CA THR A 133 -5.84 -5.39 6.96
C THR A 133 -7.32 -5.23 7.31
N ASN A 134 -8.08 -4.43 6.55
CA ASN A 134 -9.44 -4.02 6.93
C ASN A 134 -10.55 -4.70 6.11
N ARG A 135 -10.32 -5.89 5.57
CA ARG A 135 -11.27 -6.59 4.67
C ARG A 135 -11.81 -5.68 3.57
N SER A 136 -10.94 -4.82 3.04
CA SER A 136 -11.25 -3.81 2.01
C SER A 136 -12.34 -2.80 2.41
N ARG A 137 -12.43 -2.45 3.70
CA ARG A 137 -13.36 -1.43 4.21
C ARG A 137 -12.66 -0.09 4.35
N ILE A 138 -13.18 0.92 3.69
CA ILE A 138 -12.75 2.31 3.82
C ILE A 138 -13.88 3.12 4.47
N GLN A 139 -13.53 4.03 5.38
CA GLN A 139 -14.50 4.88 6.05
C GLN A 139 -15.20 5.81 5.05
N PRO A 140 -16.54 6.00 5.12
CA PRO A 140 -17.27 6.87 4.20
C PRO A 140 -16.78 8.31 4.16
N ARG A 141 -16.31 8.83 5.29
CA ARG A 141 -15.76 10.18 5.41
C ARG A 141 -14.57 10.42 4.48
N VAL A 142 -13.76 9.38 4.21
CA VAL A 142 -12.59 9.47 3.32
C VAL A 142 -13.03 9.78 1.88
N ALA A 143 -14.12 9.17 1.40
CA ALA A 143 -14.63 9.38 0.05
C ALA A 143 -15.00 10.86 -0.25
N ILE A 144 -15.35 11.62 0.79
CA ILE A 144 -15.72 13.03 0.68
C ILE A 144 -14.56 13.96 1.04
N LEU A 145 -13.91 13.70 2.18
CA LEU A 145 -12.89 14.61 2.70
C LEU A 145 -11.58 14.55 1.92
N LYS A 146 -11.23 13.40 1.34
CA LYS A 146 -9.98 13.25 0.56
C LYS A 146 -9.98 14.12 -0.70
N PRO A 147 -10.98 14.06 -1.60
CA PRO A 147 -10.98 14.91 -2.79
C PRO A 147 -11.07 16.40 -2.45
N ILE A 148 -11.84 16.79 -1.42
CA ILE A 148 -11.95 18.19 -1.01
C ILE A 148 -10.61 18.70 -0.46
N SER A 149 -9.97 17.94 0.46
CA SER A 149 -8.66 18.33 1.01
C SER A 149 -7.57 18.43 -0.07
N ALA A 150 -7.59 17.51 -1.04
CA ALA A 150 -6.66 17.55 -2.16
C ALA A 150 -6.93 18.75 -3.10
N ALA A 151 -8.19 19.06 -3.38
CA ALA A 151 -8.55 20.22 -4.19
C ALA A 151 -8.10 21.53 -3.53
N ILE A 152 -8.26 21.66 -2.21
CA ILE A 152 -7.76 22.82 -1.45
C ILE A 152 -6.23 22.85 -1.47
N ALA A 153 -5.55 21.71 -1.19
CA ALA A 153 -4.10 21.65 -1.22
C ALA A 153 -3.52 22.12 -2.55
N ILE A 154 -4.01 21.55 -3.65
CA ILE A 154 -3.55 21.83 -5.01
C ILE A 154 -3.95 23.26 -5.41
N GLY A 155 -5.20 23.64 -5.15
CA GLY A 155 -5.76 24.94 -5.53
C GLY A 155 -5.12 26.13 -4.80
N THR A 156 -4.54 25.91 -3.62
CA THR A 156 -3.74 26.92 -2.89
C THR A 156 -2.26 26.91 -3.27
N GLY A 157 -1.86 26.14 -4.29
CA GLY A 157 -0.49 26.10 -4.81
C GLY A 157 0.30 24.86 -4.43
N GLY A 158 -0.29 23.92 -3.71
CA GLY A 158 0.36 22.65 -3.33
C GLY A 158 0.94 21.92 -4.54
N PRO A 159 2.20 21.44 -4.48
CA PRO A 159 2.93 20.88 -5.61
C PRO A 159 2.51 19.42 -5.87
N PHE A 160 1.21 19.14 -5.84
CA PHE A 160 0.64 17.80 -5.82
C PHE A 160 -0.14 17.50 -7.09
N GLY A 161 -0.24 16.22 -7.41
CA GLY A 161 -1.16 15.69 -8.42
C GLY A 161 -2.52 15.31 -7.84
N ALA A 162 -3.52 15.17 -8.70
CA ALA A 162 -4.86 14.73 -8.34
C ALA A 162 -4.97 13.21 -8.18
N GLU A 163 -3.97 12.45 -8.62
CA GLU A 163 -4.00 11.01 -8.90
C GLU A 163 -4.17 10.17 -7.63
N GLY A 164 -3.30 10.38 -6.65
CA GLY A 164 -3.39 9.66 -5.37
C GLY A 164 -4.75 9.86 -4.69
N PRO A 165 -5.19 11.11 -4.51
CA PRO A 165 -6.51 11.42 -4.00
C PRO A 165 -7.65 10.74 -4.77
N ILE A 166 -7.61 10.70 -6.11
CA ILE A 166 -8.68 10.08 -6.89
C ILE A 166 -8.65 8.55 -6.83
N ILE A 167 -7.46 7.93 -6.79
CA ILE A 167 -7.31 6.50 -6.57
C ILE A 167 -7.91 6.10 -5.22
N GLN A 168 -7.57 6.82 -4.15
CA GLN A 168 -8.13 6.57 -2.82
C GLN A 168 -9.64 6.83 -2.76
N THR A 169 -10.12 7.91 -3.37
CA THR A 169 -11.55 8.25 -3.42
C THR A 169 -12.34 7.23 -4.24
N GLY A 170 -11.86 6.88 -5.43
CA GLY A 170 -12.47 5.83 -6.26
C GLY A 170 -12.49 4.49 -5.53
N GLY A 171 -11.37 4.11 -4.91
CA GLY A 171 -11.29 2.92 -4.07
C GLY A 171 -12.28 2.95 -2.89
N ALA A 172 -12.43 4.12 -2.24
CA ALA A 172 -13.42 4.30 -1.19
C ALA A 172 -14.86 4.13 -1.70
N LEU A 173 -15.19 4.66 -2.87
CA LEU A 173 -16.51 4.47 -3.50
C LEU A 173 -16.78 3.00 -3.81
N GLY A 174 -15.83 2.29 -4.42
CA GLY A 174 -15.93 0.86 -4.68
C GLY A 174 -16.11 0.04 -3.38
N SER A 175 -15.33 0.37 -2.35
CA SER A 175 -15.45 -0.22 -1.01
C SER A 175 -16.83 0.05 -0.40
N LEU A 176 -17.36 1.28 -0.50
CA LEU A 176 -18.67 1.66 0.03
C LEU A 176 -19.81 0.91 -0.66
N VAL A 177 -19.76 0.76 -1.97
CA VAL A 177 -20.74 -0.07 -2.71
C VAL A 177 -20.73 -1.50 -2.16
N GLY A 178 -19.54 -2.08 -1.93
CA GLY A 178 -19.41 -3.39 -1.30
C GLY A 178 -19.85 -3.45 0.16
N GLN A 179 -19.78 -2.34 0.92
CA GLN A 179 -20.23 -2.26 2.32
C GLN A 179 -21.75 -2.08 2.44
N VAL A 180 -22.36 -1.35 1.52
CA VAL A 180 -23.83 -1.11 1.50
C VAL A 180 -24.56 -2.35 1.04
N LEU A 181 -24.00 -3.06 0.06
CA LEU A 181 -24.58 -4.27 -0.50
C LEU A 181 -24.06 -5.52 0.23
N HIS A 182 -24.79 -6.62 0.06
CA HIS A 182 -24.42 -7.91 0.65
C HIS A 182 -23.34 -8.59 -0.20
N THR A 183 -22.06 -8.29 0.11
CA THR A 183 -20.88 -8.81 -0.62
C THR A 183 -19.94 -9.59 0.29
N THR A 184 -19.13 -10.47 -0.31
CA THR A 184 -18.00 -11.11 0.36
C THR A 184 -16.83 -10.13 0.49
N ALA A 185 -15.85 -10.44 1.33
CA ALA A 185 -14.61 -9.66 1.42
C ALA A 185 -13.85 -9.66 0.08
N ALA A 186 -13.83 -10.80 -0.63
CA ALA A 186 -13.24 -10.93 -1.96
C ALA A 186 -13.95 -10.06 -3.02
N GLU A 187 -15.29 -10.06 -3.04
CA GLU A 187 -16.08 -9.20 -3.94
C GLU A 187 -15.82 -7.71 -3.63
N ARG A 188 -15.73 -7.33 -2.35
CA ARG A 188 -15.44 -5.96 -1.94
C ARG A 188 -14.01 -5.53 -2.27
N LYS A 189 -13.03 -6.43 -2.14
CA LYS A 189 -11.63 -6.21 -2.57
C LYS A 189 -11.58 -5.84 -4.06
N VAL A 190 -12.27 -6.61 -4.89
CA VAL A 190 -12.36 -6.35 -6.33
C VAL A 190 -13.07 -5.02 -6.62
N LEU A 191 -14.19 -4.71 -5.95
CA LEU A 191 -14.90 -3.44 -6.13
C LEU A 191 -14.06 -2.22 -5.71
N LEU A 192 -13.29 -2.31 -4.62
CA LEU A 192 -12.35 -1.28 -4.21
C LEU A 192 -11.31 -1.04 -5.30
N ALA A 193 -10.70 -2.11 -5.82
CA ALA A 193 -9.72 -2.02 -6.89
C ALA A 193 -10.32 -1.47 -8.20
N CYS A 194 -11.58 -1.84 -8.53
CA CYS A 194 -12.32 -1.28 -9.66
C CYS A 194 -12.50 0.24 -9.54
N GLY A 195 -12.86 0.71 -8.34
CA GLY A 195 -13.00 2.15 -8.08
C GLY A 195 -11.67 2.90 -8.20
N ALA A 196 -10.59 2.33 -7.69
CA ALA A 196 -9.25 2.91 -7.80
C ALA A 196 -8.74 2.96 -9.25
N ALA A 197 -8.88 1.86 -10.01
CA ALA A 197 -8.58 1.80 -11.43
C ALA A 197 -9.37 2.84 -12.24
N ALA A 198 -10.68 2.90 -11.98
CA ALA A 198 -11.58 3.85 -12.62
C ALA A 198 -11.21 5.31 -12.33
N GLY A 199 -10.81 5.61 -11.07
CA GLY A 199 -10.34 6.93 -10.69
C GLY A 199 -9.11 7.37 -11.48
N MET A 200 -8.10 6.51 -11.60
CA MET A 200 -6.90 6.78 -12.39
C MET A 200 -7.24 6.95 -13.88
N SER A 201 -8.00 6.02 -14.43
CA SER A 201 -8.39 6.02 -15.85
C SER A 201 -9.18 7.28 -16.23
N ALA A 202 -10.08 7.70 -15.35
CA ALA A 202 -10.87 8.92 -15.54
C ALA A 202 -10.04 10.20 -15.44
N THR A 203 -8.94 10.19 -14.70
CA THR A 203 -8.09 11.40 -14.56
C THR A 203 -7.20 11.59 -15.77
N PHE A 204 -6.62 10.51 -16.30
CA PHE A 204 -5.58 10.59 -17.32
C PHE A 204 -5.97 10.09 -18.70
N ASN A 205 -7.18 9.58 -18.87
CA ASN A 205 -7.58 8.90 -20.11
C ASN A 205 -6.69 7.66 -20.41
N THR A 206 -6.36 6.89 -19.35
CA THR A 206 -5.43 5.73 -19.40
C THR A 206 -6.10 4.46 -18.88
N PRO A 207 -6.99 3.84 -19.68
CA PRO A 207 -7.76 2.67 -19.23
C PRO A 207 -6.90 1.44 -18.92
N ILE A 208 -5.86 1.16 -19.71
CA ILE A 208 -5.03 -0.03 -19.52
C ILE A 208 -4.13 0.14 -18.28
N ALA A 209 -3.46 1.28 -18.15
CA ALA A 209 -2.61 1.55 -17.01
C ALA A 209 -3.40 1.56 -15.69
N GLY A 210 -4.64 2.05 -15.70
CA GLY A 210 -5.51 1.99 -14.52
C GLY A 210 -5.82 0.57 -14.06
N VAL A 211 -6.09 -0.36 -15.00
CA VAL A 211 -6.30 -1.78 -14.71
C VAL A 211 -5.03 -2.42 -14.13
N ILE A 212 -3.89 -2.18 -14.79
CA ILE A 212 -2.61 -2.77 -14.38
C ILE A 212 -2.17 -2.23 -13.02
N LEU A 213 -2.34 -0.93 -12.76
CA LEU A 213 -2.06 -0.32 -11.45
C LEU A 213 -2.86 -1.01 -10.33
N ALA A 214 -4.14 -1.27 -10.56
CA ALA A 214 -4.97 -1.95 -9.56
C ALA A 214 -4.52 -3.39 -9.32
N ILE A 215 -4.00 -4.08 -10.33
CA ILE A 215 -3.42 -5.41 -10.20
C ILE A 215 -2.09 -5.36 -9.45
N GLU A 216 -1.15 -4.49 -9.86
CA GLU A 216 0.20 -4.43 -9.27
C GLU A 216 0.23 -3.85 -7.86
N LEU A 217 -0.59 -2.82 -7.56
CA LEU A 217 -0.51 -2.10 -6.29
C LEU A 217 -1.62 -2.40 -5.29
N LEU A 218 -2.76 -2.97 -5.72
CA LEU A 218 -3.90 -3.16 -4.80
C LEU A 218 -4.31 -4.62 -4.65
N LEU A 219 -4.40 -5.36 -5.75
CA LEU A 219 -4.88 -6.74 -5.70
C LEU A 219 -3.76 -7.74 -5.44
N PHE A 220 -2.57 -7.48 -6.00
CA PHE A 220 -1.44 -8.41 -6.00
C PHE A 220 -1.79 -9.79 -6.59
N GLU A 221 -2.85 -9.86 -7.42
CA GLU A 221 -3.30 -11.08 -8.08
C GLU A 221 -3.79 -10.79 -9.50
N PHE A 222 -3.50 -11.69 -10.43
CA PHE A 222 -4.03 -11.68 -11.79
C PHE A 222 -4.98 -12.85 -11.98
N LYS A 223 -6.27 -12.63 -11.72
CA LYS A 223 -7.33 -13.64 -11.85
C LYS A 223 -8.47 -13.11 -12.69
N SER A 224 -9.11 -13.96 -13.51
CA SER A 224 -10.25 -13.55 -14.35
C SER A 224 -11.39 -12.91 -13.54
N ARG A 225 -11.61 -13.38 -12.31
CA ARG A 225 -12.62 -12.83 -11.39
C ARG A 225 -12.39 -11.36 -11.02
N SER A 226 -11.15 -10.90 -11.03
CA SER A 226 -10.75 -9.52 -10.73
C SER A 226 -10.59 -8.72 -12.02
N PHE A 227 -9.98 -9.31 -13.05
CA PHE A 227 -9.65 -8.64 -14.31
C PHE A 227 -10.88 -8.14 -15.07
N ILE A 228 -11.94 -8.98 -15.22
CA ILE A 228 -13.13 -8.59 -15.99
C ILE A 228 -13.84 -7.37 -15.38
N PRO A 229 -14.16 -7.33 -14.06
CA PRO A 229 -14.74 -6.13 -13.45
C PRO A 229 -13.84 -4.89 -13.53
N LEU A 230 -12.51 -5.06 -13.40
CA LEU A 230 -11.54 -3.96 -13.51
C LEU A 230 -11.59 -3.31 -14.89
N VAL A 231 -11.54 -4.11 -15.95
CA VAL A 231 -11.61 -3.61 -17.33
C VAL A 231 -12.91 -2.85 -17.58
N ILE A 232 -14.05 -3.40 -17.13
CA ILE A 232 -15.36 -2.76 -17.28
C ILE A 232 -15.38 -1.39 -16.56
N ALA A 233 -14.94 -1.34 -15.31
CA ALA A 233 -14.94 -0.10 -14.54
C ALA A 233 -14.02 0.96 -15.15
N SER A 234 -12.81 0.58 -15.53
CA SER A 234 -11.81 1.44 -16.13
C SER A 234 -12.27 2.01 -17.49
N THR A 235 -12.82 1.15 -18.36
CA THR A 235 -13.33 1.55 -19.68
C THR A 235 -14.49 2.54 -19.58
N LEU A 236 -15.45 2.28 -18.69
CA LEU A 236 -16.59 3.18 -18.50
C LEU A 236 -16.19 4.51 -17.87
N ALA A 237 -15.24 4.49 -16.93
CA ALA A 237 -14.68 5.71 -16.37
C ALA A 237 -13.96 6.57 -17.43
N THR A 238 -13.20 5.92 -18.31
CA THR A 238 -12.55 6.57 -19.46
C THR A 238 -13.57 7.13 -20.45
N ALA A 239 -14.67 6.42 -20.70
CA ALA A 239 -15.75 6.92 -21.55
C ALA A 239 -16.39 8.20 -20.98
N VAL A 240 -16.58 8.27 -19.66
CA VAL A 240 -17.03 9.48 -18.97
C VAL A 240 -16.01 10.62 -19.14
N HIS A 241 -14.71 10.33 -18.95
CA HIS A 241 -13.64 11.30 -19.19
C HIS A 241 -13.71 11.85 -20.62
N MET A 242 -13.74 10.98 -21.63
CA MET A 242 -13.77 11.40 -23.04
C MET A 242 -14.99 12.27 -23.36
N ARG A 243 -16.12 12.04 -22.71
CA ARG A 243 -17.35 12.85 -22.91
C ARG A 243 -17.30 14.21 -22.24
N LEU A 244 -16.61 14.34 -21.10
CA LEU A 244 -16.61 15.55 -20.27
C LEU A 244 -15.36 16.42 -20.42
N LEU A 245 -14.20 15.80 -20.66
CA LEU A 245 -12.89 16.45 -20.73
C LEU A 245 -12.23 16.37 -22.11
N GLY A 246 -12.72 15.50 -22.99
CA GLY A 246 -12.19 15.31 -24.33
C GLY A 246 -11.48 13.97 -24.54
N ALA A 247 -11.35 13.55 -25.80
CA ALA A 247 -10.80 12.25 -26.18
C ALA A 247 -9.29 12.28 -26.51
N GLY A 248 -8.64 13.43 -26.41
CA GLY A 248 -7.22 13.58 -26.71
C GLY A 248 -6.29 12.89 -25.69
N PRO A 249 -5.00 12.68 -26.01
CA PRO A 249 -4.01 12.28 -25.03
C PRO A 249 -3.87 13.38 -23.97
N MET A 250 -3.43 13.00 -22.76
CA MET A 250 -3.20 13.97 -21.67
C MET A 250 -2.13 14.99 -22.04
N PHE A 251 -1.06 14.52 -22.68
CA PHE A 251 0.00 15.36 -23.22
C PHE A 251 0.06 15.17 -24.74
N SER A 252 -0.31 16.22 -25.46
CA SER A 252 -0.10 16.26 -26.90
C SER A 252 1.36 16.54 -27.16
N VAL A 253 2.07 15.55 -27.69
CA VAL A 253 3.48 15.65 -28.06
C VAL A 253 3.60 15.46 -29.57
N ALA A 254 4.52 16.21 -30.19
CA ALA A 254 4.90 15.93 -31.57
C ALA A 254 5.53 14.53 -31.65
N SER A 255 5.38 13.83 -32.78
CA SER A 255 6.04 12.54 -32.99
C SER A 255 7.53 12.65 -32.68
N MET A 256 8.00 11.86 -31.71
CA MET A 256 9.38 11.91 -31.24
C MET A 256 10.21 10.80 -31.88
N ASP A 257 11.43 11.16 -32.29
CA ASP A 257 12.44 10.15 -32.62
C ASP A 257 13.17 9.71 -31.34
N PHE A 258 13.03 8.45 -30.96
CA PHE A 258 13.73 7.86 -29.82
C PHE A 258 15.17 7.44 -30.16
N GLY A 259 15.60 7.60 -31.40
CA GLY A 259 16.99 7.36 -31.85
C GLY A 259 17.46 5.92 -31.79
N ILE A 260 16.55 4.95 -31.74
CA ILE A 260 16.91 3.52 -31.64
C ILE A 260 17.37 3.01 -33.02
N PRO A 261 18.49 2.24 -33.09
CA PRO A 261 19.29 1.68 -31.98
C PRO A 261 20.42 2.58 -31.45
N ARG A 262 20.75 3.70 -32.10
CA ARG A 262 21.91 4.54 -31.77
C ARG A 262 21.89 5.11 -30.35
N ALA A 263 20.71 5.43 -29.82
CA ALA A 263 20.52 6.01 -28.50
C ALA A 263 20.52 4.96 -27.35
N LEU A 264 20.55 3.65 -27.64
CA LEU A 264 20.51 2.60 -26.60
C LEU A 264 21.56 2.75 -25.51
N PRO A 265 22.86 3.04 -25.79
CA PRO A 265 23.84 3.24 -24.72
C PRO A 265 23.46 4.38 -23.75
N PHE A 266 22.86 5.45 -24.26
CA PHE A 266 22.43 6.58 -23.46
C PHE A 266 21.20 6.22 -22.60
N TYR A 267 20.30 5.36 -23.10
CA TYR A 267 19.18 4.84 -22.31
C TYR A 267 19.62 3.91 -21.18
N LEU A 268 20.70 3.12 -21.35
CA LEU A 268 21.27 2.32 -20.26
C LEU A 268 21.74 3.20 -19.09
N ILE A 269 22.47 4.27 -19.40
CA ILE A 269 22.94 5.24 -18.40
C ILE A 269 21.73 5.95 -17.74
N LEU A 270 20.75 6.37 -18.56
CA LEU A 270 19.52 6.98 -18.05
C LEU A 270 18.80 6.05 -17.07
N GLY A 271 18.76 4.74 -17.34
CA GLY A 271 18.15 3.74 -16.45
C GLY A 271 18.79 3.73 -15.07
N VAL A 272 20.12 3.78 -15.01
CA VAL A 272 20.85 3.88 -13.73
C VAL A 272 20.52 5.18 -13.02
N LEU A 273 20.52 6.31 -13.72
CA LEU A 273 20.18 7.62 -13.15
C LEU A 273 18.74 7.65 -12.64
N CYS A 274 17.79 7.06 -13.38
CA CYS A 274 16.39 6.96 -12.98
C CYS A 274 16.22 6.12 -11.69
N GLY A 275 16.91 4.98 -11.60
CA GLY A 275 16.88 4.13 -10.40
C GLY A 275 17.46 4.84 -9.18
N LEU A 276 18.61 5.50 -9.32
CA LEU A 276 19.21 6.30 -8.25
C LEU A 276 18.31 7.48 -7.86
N GLY A 277 17.68 8.15 -8.83
CA GLY A 277 16.72 9.22 -8.60
C GLY A 277 15.50 8.73 -7.80
N ALA A 278 14.95 7.56 -8.14
CA ALA A 278 13.84 6.93 -7.42
C ALA A 278 14.21 6.62 -5.96
N VAL A 279 15.40 6.07 -5.73
CA VAL A 279 15.91 5.79 -4.37
C VAL A 279 16.13 7.07 -3.57
N ALA A 280 16.80 8.06 -4.17
CA ALA A 280 17.08 9.34 -3.52
C ALA A 280 15.78 10.05 -3.12
N PHE A 281 14.79 10.09 -4.02
CA PHE A 281 13.49 10.70 -3.75
C PHE A 281 12.75 9.98 -2.62
N SER A 282 12.66 8.65 -2.69
CA SER A 282 11.94 7.86 -1.68
C SER A 282 12.56 8.02 -0.29
N LYS A 283 13.89 7.88 -0.18
CA LYS A 283 14.59 8.04 1.09
C LYS A 283 14.49 9.47 1.64
N SER A 284 14.58 10.48 0.78
CA SER A 284 14.47 11.88 1.18
C SER A 284 13.07 12.21 1.69
N LEU A 285 12.03 11.67 1.06
CA LEU A 285 10.64 11.86 1.50
C LEU A 285 10.44 11.33 2.92
N TYR A 286 10.84 10.10 3.18
CA TYR A 286 10.67 9.49 4.50
C TYR A 286 11.60 10.09 5.55
N TRP A 287 12.80 10.51 5.16
CA TRP A 287 13.67 11.25 6.06
C TRP A 287 13.05 12.60 6.50
N VAL A 288 12.42 13.34 5.60
CA VAL A 288 11.70 14.59 5.93
C VAL A 288 10.48 14.30 6.81
N GLU A 289 9.71 13.24 6.52
CA GLU A 289 8.59 12.80 7.37
C GLU A 289 9.08 12.54 8.81
N ASP A 290 10.19 11.82 8.98
CA ASP A 290 10.82 11.55 10.28
C ASP A 290 11.28 12.83 10.99
N GLN A 291 11.69 13.89 10.25
CA GLN A 291 12.05 15.17 10.88
C GLN A 291 10.80 15.91 11.37
N PHE A 292 9.67 15.85 10.63
CA PHE A 292 8.42 16.44 11.08
C PHE A 292 7.89 15.76 12.35
N GLU A 293 8.03 14.43 12.48
CA GLU A 293 7.62 13.69 13.66
C GLU A 293 8.40 14.11 14.93
N LYS A 294 9.62 14.63 14.78
CA LYS A 294 10.45 15.12 15.91
C LYS A 294 10.11 16.55 16.34
N LEU A 295 9.29 17.28 15.59
CA LEU A 295 8.95 18.66 15.92
C LEU A 295 8.08 18.71 17.19
N PRO A 296 8.39 19.59 18.15
CA PRO A 296 7.62 19.77 19.38
C PRO A 296 6.34 20.61 19.14
N VAL A 297 5.63 20.33 18.04
CA VAL A 297 4.45 21.08 17.58
C VAL A 297 3.34 20.07 17.24
N ASP A 298 2.09 20.44 17.56
CA ASP A 298 0.93 19.59 17.23
C ASP A 298 0.87 19.31 15.72
N HIS A 299 0.56 18.06 15.36
CA HIS A 299 0.44 17.58 13.99
C HIS A 299 -0.50 18.42 13.09
N LEU A 300 -1.38 19.21 13.69
CA LEU A 300 -2.25 20.15 12.99
C LEU A 300 -1.47 21.20 12.20
N TRP A 301 -0.34 21.65 12.74
CA TRP A 301 0.47 22.73 12.17
C TRP A 301 1.50 22.26 11.14
N TRP A 302 1.80 20.96 11.09
CA TRP A 302 2.80 20.42 10.17
C TRP A 302 2.54 20.77 8.70
N PRO A 303 1.30 20.61 8.17
CA PRO A 303 1.01 21.01 6.79
C PRO A 303 1.28 22.50 6.52
N ALA A 304 1.02 23.36 7.49
CA ALA A 304 1.27 24.81 7.35
C ALA A 304 2.78 25.13 7.32
N ILE A 305 3.57 24.44 8.14
CA ILE A 305 5.05 24.59 8.17
C ILE A 305 5.64 24.13 6.84
N GLY A 306 5.25 22.95 6.35
CA GLY A 306 5.67 22.45 5.03
C GLY A 306 5.25 23.36 3.90
N ALA A 307 4.04 23.92 3.97
CA ALA A 307 3.50 24.86 3.00
C ALA A 307 4.22 26.20 2.97
N LEU A 308 4.79 26.65 4.09
CA LEU A 308 5.65 27.85 4.11
C LEU A 308 6.92 27.63 3.27
N GLY A 309 7.58 26.48 3.43
CA GLY A 309 8.73 26.10 2.60
C GLY A 309 8.37 26.05 1.12
N LEU A 310 7.22 25.47 0.79
CA LEU A 310 6.69 25.47 -0.57
C LEU A 310 6.44 26.89 -1.09
N GLY A 311 5.79 27.75 -0.30
CA GLY A 311 5.49 29.13 -0.68
C GLY A 311 6.75 29.93 -1.03
N ILE A 312 7.81 29.78 -0.24
CA ILE A 312 9.12 30.39 -0.52
C ILE A 312 9.69 29.88 -1.85
N ILE A 313 9.71 28.56 -2.08
CA ILE A 313 10.19 27.97 -3.34
C ILE A 313 9.33 28.47 -4.50
N GLY A 314 8.00 28.50 -4.34
CA GLY A 314 7.05 28.93 -5.35
C GLY A 314 7.17 30.41 -5.73
N TYR A 315 7.59 31.26 -4.81
CA TYR A 315 7.89 32.67 -5.09
C TYR A 315 9.05 32.82 -6.07
N PHE A 316 10.15 32.06 -5.87
CA PHE A 316 11.32 32.10 -6.75
C PHE A 316 11.13 31.27 -8.03
N VAL A 317 10.38 30.18 -7.96
CA VAL A 317 10.15 29.25 -9.07
C VAL A 317 8.64 28.96 -9.22
N PRO A 318 7.84 29.87 -9.80
CA PRO A 318 6.39 29.72 -9.88
C PRO A 318 5.90 28.44 -10.60
N ARG A 319 6.74 27.84 -11.45
CA ARG A 319 6.45 26.56 -12.13
C ARG A 319 6.26 25.37 -11.18
N VAL A 320 6.69 25.48 -9.91
CA VAL A 320 6.48 24.39 -8.91
C VAL A 320 5.08 24.40 -8.31
N LEU A 321 4.36 25.51 -8.39
CA LEU A 321 3.02 25.65 -7.81
C LEU A 321 1.98 24.81 -8.57
N GLY A 322 1.09 24.21 -7.81
CA GLY A 322 0.00 23.38 -8.32
C GLY A 322 0.49 22.08 -8.99
N VAL A 323 -0.35 21.49 -9.83
CA VAL A 323 -0.07 20.19 -10.49
C VAL A 323 1.13 20.29 -11.45
N GLY A 324 1.14 21.29 -12.33
CA GLY A 324 2.23 21.56 -13.28
C GLY A 324 2.12 20.81 -14.61
N TYR A 325 0.94 20.43 -15.05
CA TYR A 325 0.73 19.74 -16.34
C TYR A 325 1.22 20.55 -17.53
N ASP A 326 1.06 21.88 -17.49
CA ASP A 326 1.61 22.81 -18.49
C ASP A 326 3.13 22.75 -18.57
N THR A 327 3.80 22.67 -17.42
CA THR A 327 5.26 22.54 -17.36
C THR A 327 5.73 21.16 -17.84
N ILE A 328 5.00 20.08 -17.53
CA ILE A 328 5.30 18.74 -18.06
C ILE A 328 5.18 18.77 -19.59
N SER A 329 4.12 19.37 -20.13
CA SER A 329 3.94 19.54 -21.59
C SER A 329 5.09 20.34 -22.22
N ASP A 330 5.52 21.46 -21.58
CA ASP A 330 6.68 22.24 -22.03
C ASP A 330 7.96 21.40 -22.08
N ILE A 331 8.19 20.51 -21.08
CA ILE A 331 9.35 19.61 -20.99
C ILE A 331 9.32 18.58 -22.12
N LEU A 332 8.17 17.89 -22.28
CA LEU A 332 8.02 16.84 -23.30
C LEU A 332 8.15 17.38 -24.72
N ASN A 333 7.73 18.62 -24.96
CA ASN A 333 7.90 19.29 -26.25
C ASN A 333 9.26 20.03 -26.40
N ALA A 334 10.21 19.80 -25.47
CA ALA A 334 11.54 20.40 -25.46
C ALA A 334 11.57 21.95 -25.51
N ASN A 335 10.54 22.60 -24.96
CA ASN A 335 10.38 24.06 -24.96
C ASN A 335 11.19 24.79 -23.87
N LEU A 336 11.93 24.04 -23.02
CA LEU A 336 12.66 24.59 -21.88
C LEU A 336 14.17 24.49 -22.06
N ALA A 337 14.88 25.56 -21.70
CA ALA A 337 16.35 25.57 -21.68
C ALA A 337 16.91 24.70 -20.54
N LEU A 338 18.12 24.18 -20.69
CA LEU A 338 18.80 23.30 -19.73
C LEU A 338 18.79 23.88 -18.28
N LYS A 339 19.08 25.18 -18.12
CA LYS A 339 19.08 25.83 -16.80
C LYS A 339 17.69 25.75 -16.14
N VAL A 340 16.63 25.95 -16.91
CA VAL A 340 15.26 25.89 -16.40
C VAL A 340 14.90 24.45 -16.01
N LEU A 341 15.28 23.47 -16.83
CA LEU A 341 15.07 22.04 -16.52
C LEU A 341 15.71 21.66 -15.19
N ILE A 342 16.98 22.04 -14.96
CA ILE A 342 17.69 21.73 -13.70
C ILE A 342 17.00 22.40 -12.51
N VAL A 343 16.63 23.67 -12.64
CA VAL A 343 15.93 24.41 -11.57
C VAL A 343 14.58 23.76 -11.27
N VAL A 344 13.78 23.43 -12.28
CA VAL A 344 12.47 22.79 -12.10
C VAL A 344 12.62 21.40 -11.48
N MET A 345 13.58 20.60 -11.95
CA MET A 345 13.86 19.28 -11.42
C MET A 345 14.07 19.31 -9.91
N VAL A 346 14.99 20.18 -9.45
CA VAL A 346 15.35 20.26 -8.03
C VAL A 346 14.25 20.96 -7.21
N ALA A 347 13.75 22.07 -7.67
CA ALA A 347 12.76 22.85 -6.94
C ALA A 347 11.44 22.10 -6.76
N LYS A 348 10.94 21.39 -7.81
CA LYS A 348 9.71 20.57 -7.70
C LYS A 348 9.90 19.37 -6.77
N ALA A 349 11.06 18.70 -6.85
CA ALA A 349 11.38 17.59 -5.97
C ALA A 349 11.41 18.02 -4.50
N ILE A 350 12.12 19.10 -4.17
CA ILE A 350 12.20 19.62 -2.81
C ILE A 350 10.83 20.09 -2.32
N ALA A 351 10.10 20.86 -3.14
CA ALA A 351 8.76 21.33 -2.80
C ALA A 351 7.80 20.17 -2.48
N LEU A 352 7.84 19.10 -3.29
CA LEU A 352 7.02 17.92 -3.06
C LEU A 352 7.44 17.18 -1.78
N ILE A 353 8.73 16.93 -1.58
CA ILE A 353 9.26 16.20 -0.42
C ILE A 353 8.88 16.92 0.87
N VAL A 354 9.09 18.24 0.94
CA VAL A 354 8.78 19.03 2.14
C VAL A 354 7.27 19.07 2.39
N SER A 355 6.48 19.33 1.35
CA SER A 355 5.02 19.45 1.49
C SER A 355 4.36 18.11 1.82
N LEU A 356 4.76 17.01 1.18
CA LEU A 356 4.19 15.70 1.43
C LEU A 356 4.67 15.12 2.77
N GLY A 357 5.96 15.28 3.08
CA GLY A 357 6.55 14.86 4.36
C GLY A 357 5.97 15.57 5.57
N SER A 358 5.41 16.79 5.39
CA SER A 358 4.64 17.49 6.43
C SER A 358 3.25 16.92 6.69
N GLY A 359 2.84 15.84 6.00
CA GLY A 359 1.52 15.22 6.18
C GLY A 359 0.37 15.94 5.47
N THR A 360 0.65 16.76 4.46
CA THR A 360 -0.38 17.40 3.63
C THR A 360 -1.10 16.36 2.76
N SER A 361 -2.31 16.70 2.28
CA SER A 361 -3.11 15.85 1.38
C SER A 361 -2.80 16.15 -0.08
N GLY A 362 -2.27 15.18 -0.84
CA GLY A 362 -2.02 15.38 -2.26
C GLY A 362 -1.32 14.18 -2.92
N GLY A 363 -1.43 14.05 -4.25
CA GLY A 363 -0.80 13.00 -5.03
C GLY A 363 0.66 13.28 -5.36
N LEU A 364 1.48 12.25 -5.44
CA LEU A 364 2.92 12.38 -5.73
C LEU A 364 3.27 12.11 -7.20
N LEU A 365 2.33 11.58 -8.01
CA LEU A 365 2.60 11.13 -9.37
C LEU A 365 3.03 12.28 -10.30
N ALA A 366 2.15 13.27 -10.54
CA ALA A 366 2.42 14.37 -11.46
C ALA A 366 3.69 15.19 -11.09
N PRO A 367 3.92 15.55 -9.81
CA PRO A 367 5.15 16.26 -9.46
C PRO A 367 6.43 15.42 -9.59
N MET A 368 6.39 14.11 -9.33
CA MET A 368 7.52 13.23 -9.63
C MET A 368 7.76 13.14 -11.13
N PHE A 369 6.69 13.04 -11.92
CA PHE A 369 6.79 13.07 -13.38
C PHE A 369 7.46 14.33 -13.89
N MET A 370 7.08 15.49 -13.36
CA MET A 370 7.68 16.76 -13.73
C MET A 370 9.18 16.80 -13.41
N SER A 371 9.57 16.34 -12.21
CA SER A 371 10.97 16.34 -11.80
C SER A 371 11.80 15.33 -12.61
N SER A 372 11.27 14.13 -12.84
CA SER A 372 11.97 13.07 -13.60
C SER A 372 12.00 13.36 -15.10
N ALA A 373 10.93 13.92 -15.66
CA ALA A 373 10.95 14.39 -17.06
C ALA A 373 12.01 15.48 -17.26
N ALA A 374 12.08 16.45 -16.33
CA ALA A 374 13.11 17.48 -16.37
C ALA A 374 14.52 16.90 -16.25
N MET A 375 14.72 15.86 -15.44
CA MET A 375 15.99 15.12 -15.36
C MET A 375 16.36 14.46 -16.69
N GLY A 376 15.42 13.74 -17.32
CA GLY A 376 15.67 13.06 -18.59
C GLY A 376 15.96 14.05 -19.73
N GLY A 377 15.18 15.14 -19.82
CA GLY A 377 15.42 16.21 -20.79
C GLY A 377 16.77 16.91 -20.60
N ALA A 378 17.10 17.24 -19.34
CA ALA A 378 18.41 17.84 -19.02
C ALA A 378 19.58 16.90 -19.34
N TYR A 379 19.43 15.58 -19.04
CA TYR A 379 20.41 14.57 -19.39
C TYR A 379 20.65 14.50 -20.90
N ALA A 380 19.60 14.44 -21.72
CA ALA A 380 19.76 14.42 -23.18
C ALA A 380 20.42 15.69 -23.73
N MET A 381 20.03 16.87 -23.22
CA MET A 381 20.68 18.14 -23.60
C MET A 381 22.15 18.19 -23.20
N LEU A 382 22.52 17.62 -22.05
CA LEU A 382 23.92 17.55 -21.60
C LEU A 382 24.72 16.59 -22.47
N MET A 383 24.16 15.40 -22.76
CA MET A 383 24.80 14.41 -23.63
C MET A 383 25.00 14.92 -25.05
N ASN A 384 24.05 15.69 -25.60
CA ASN A 384 24.21 16.33 -26.90
C ASN A 384 25.32 17.39 -26.94
N ARG A 385 25.71 17.99 -25.81
CA ARG A 385 26.89 18.87 -25.73
C ARG A 385 28.21 18.09 -25.79
N VAL A 386 28.25 16.90 -25.17
CA VAL A 386 29.40 16.04 -25.11
C VAL A 386 29.55 15.22 -26.41
N PHE A 387 28.40 14.75 -26.92
CA PHE A 387 28.31 13.91 -28.12
C PHE A 387 27.32 14.52 -29.13
N PRO A 388 27.69 15.59 -29.85
CA PRO A 388 26.77 16.28 -30.77
C PRO A 388 26.22 15.38 -31.89
N SER A 389 27.00 14.37 -32.30
CA SER A 389 26.59 13.40 -33.33
C SER A 389 25.48 12.43 -32.86
N ALA A 390 25.21 12.34 -31.57
CA ALA A 390 24.19 11.44 -31.05
C ALA A 390 22.76 11.93 -31.38
N GLY A 391 22.53 13.25 -31.48
CA GLY A 391 21.27 13.83 -31.91
C GLY A 391 20.08 13.42 -31.03
N LEU A 392 20.28 13.34 -29.69
CA LEU A 392 19.27 12.86 -28.77
C LEU A 392 18.09 13.84 -28.66
N ALA A 393 16.88 13.35 -28.74
CA ALA A 393 15.65 14.15 -28.58
C ALA A 393 15.34 14.37 -27.09
N PRO A 394 15.43 15.60 -26.53
CA PRO A 394 15.23 15.82 -25.08
C PRO A 394 13.85 15.40 -24.59
N GLY A 395 12.80 15.58 -25.39
CA GLY A 395 11.45 15.17 -25.07
C GLY A 395 11.27 13.65 -24.94
N ALA A 396 11.95 12.87 -25.81
CA ALA A 396 11.94 11.41 -25.75
C ALA A 396 12.58 10.89 -24.46
N PHE A 397 13.75 11.42 -24.10
CA PHE A 397 14.42 11.09 -22.85
C PHE A 397 13.64 11.55 -21.61
N ALA A 398 12.94 12.70 -21.69
CA ALA A 398 12.05 13.20 -20.66
C ALA A 398 10.89 12.24 -20.42
N LEU A 399 10.22 11.76 -21.46
CA LEU A 399 9.10 10.81 -21.37
C LEU A 399 9.57 9.49 -20.75
N VAL A 400 10.70 8.97 -21.21
CA VAL A 400 11.24 7.70 -20.70
C VAL A 400 11.63 7.81 -19.22
N ALA A 401 12.31 8.89 -18.82
CA ALA A 401 12.67 9.12 -17.42
C ALA A 401 11.44 9.28 -16.52
N MET A 402 10.40 9.94 -17.02
CA MET A 402 9.15 10.15 -16.30
C MET A 402 8.50 8.82 -15.88
N GLY A 403 8.37 7.87 -16.80
CA GLY A 403 7.81 6.54 -16.51
C GLY A 403 8.75 5.70 -15.63
N ALA A 404 10.05 5.69 -15.94
CA ALA A 404 11.02 4.83 -15.27
C ALA A 404 11.28 5.20 -13.81
N VAL A 405 11.39 6.49 -13.46
CA VAL A 405 11.62 6.91 -12.05
C VAL A 405 10.44 6.54 -11.17
N PHE A 406 9.23 6.81 -11.64
CA PHE A 406 8.06 6.51 -10.82
C PHE A 406 7.77 5.01 -10.75
N GLY A 407 7.95 4.29 -11.85
CA GLY A 407 7.85 2.82 -11.89
C GLY A 407 8.79 2.17 -10.87
N ALA A 408 10.06 2.58 -10.86
CA ALA A 408 11.07 2.08 -9.92
C ALA A 408 10.78 2.49 -8.46
N ALA A 409 10.33 3.74 -8.22
CA ALA A 409 9.99 4.20 -6.88
C ALA A 409 8.78 3.46 -6.29
N SER A 410 7.77 3.15 -7.12
CA SER A 410 6.52 2.51 -6.71
C SER A 410 6.58 0.98 -6.73
N ARG A 411 7.58 0.38 -7.38
CA ARG A 411 7.63 -1.06 -7.71
C ARG A 411 6.48 -1.51 -8.61
N ALA A 412 6.09 -0.65 -9.53
CA ALA A 412 5.02 -0.90 -10.50
C ALA A 412 5.52 -0.57 -11.92
N ALA A 413 6.65 -1.17 -12.31
CA ALA A 413 7.31 -0.85 -13.57
C ALA A 413 6.41 -1.08 -14.79
N PHE A 414 5.64 -2.17 -14.80
CA PHE A 414 4.75 -2.48 -15.91
C PHE A 414 3.61 -1.47 -16.05
N THR A 415 2.99 -1.07 -14.94
CA THR A 415 2.00 0.01 -14.92
C THR A 415 2.54 1.28 -15.58
N PHE A 416 3.75 1.71 -15.21
CA PHE A 416 4.26 3.02 -15.66
C PHE A 416 4.89 3.00 -17.04
N ILE A 417 5.30 1.85 -17.57
CA ILE A 417 5.59 1.67 -19.00
C ILE A 417 4.32 1.93 -19.82
N ILE A 418 3.22 1.26 -19.49
CA ILE A 418 1.93 1.42 -20.19
C ILE A 418 1.36 2.83 -19.97
N PHE A 419 1.46 3.37 -18.76
CA PHE A 419 0.96 4.70 -18.45
C PHE A 419 1.65 5.77 -19.31
N ALA A 420 2.99 5.77 -19.40
CA ALA A 420 3.73 6.74 -20.19
C ALA A 420 3.36 6.65 -21.69
N PHE A 421 3.13 5.45 -22.18
CA PHE A 421 2.60 5.22 -23.53
C PHE A 421 1.18 5.78 -23.69
N GLU A 422 0.25 5.48 -22.78
CA GLU A 422 -1.16 5.90 -22.94
C GLU A 422 -1.34 7.42 -22.85
N ILE A 423 -0.60 8.14 -21.99
CA ILE A 423 -0.74 9.59 -21.82
C ILE A 423 -0.23 10.40 -23.01
N THR A 424 0.64 9.81 -23.84
CA THR A 424 1.20 10.45 -25.05
C THR A 424 0.69 9.83 -26.34
N ARG A 425 0.24 8.57 -26.28
CA ARG A 425 -0.12 7.71 -27.43
C ARG A 425 1.00 7.52 -28.46
N ASP A 426 2.25 7.65 -28.03
CA ASP A 426 3.42 7.39 -28.90
C ASP A 426 3.97 5.99 -28.64
N TYR A 427 3.65 5.05 -29.55
CA TYR A 427 4.07 3.65 -29.44
C TYR A 427 5.58 3.47 -29.52
N ASN A 428 6.30 4.38 -30.18
CA ASN A 428 7.76 4.31 -30.30
C ASN A 428 8.47 4.42 -28.95
N SER A 429 7.78 4.96 -27.93
CA SER A 429 8.29 5.07 -26.57
C SER A 429 8.40 3.74 -25.83
N VAL A 430 7.68 2.69 -26.26
CA VAL A 430 7.55 1.44 -25.49
C VAL A 430 8.87 0.73 -25.30
N LEU A 431 9.68 0.61 -26.35
CA LEU A 431 10.97 -0.11 -26.29
C LEU A 431 11.99 0.55 -25.32
N PRO A 432 12.26 1.86 -25.42
CA PRO A 432 13.15 2.52 -24.47
C PRO A 432 12.55 2.58 -23.05
N LEU A 433 11.24 2.72 -22.91
CA LEU A 433 10.57 2.64 -21.60
C LEU A 433 10.79 1.29 -20.91
N MET A 434 10.62 0.18 -21.65
CA MET A 434 10.87 -1.16 -21.11
C MET A 434 12.31 -1.31 -20.61
N LEU A 435 13.28 -0.92 -21.43
CA LEU A 435 14.70 -1.04 -21.09
C LEU A 435 15.07 -0.21 -19.85
N VAL A 436 14.71 1.07 -19.85
CA VAL A 436 15.07 2.02 -18.79
C VAL A 436 14.34 1.70 -17.50
N SER A 437 13.05 1.32 -17.56
CA SER A 437 12.26 0.98 -16.38
C SER A 437 12.78 -0.27 -15.66
N VAL A 438 13.15 -1.32 -16.40
CA VAL A 438 13.69 -2.54 -15.80
C VAL A 438 15.06 -2.28 -15.13
N ILE A 439 15.93 -1.49 -15.77
CA ILE A 439 17.21 -1.10 -15.17
C ILE A 439 16.97 -0.26 -13.90
N ALA A 440 16.09 0.73 -13.99
CA ALA A 440 15.77 1.60 -12.86
C ALA A 440 15.18 0.82 -11.69
N ASP A 441 14.28 -0.12 -11.96
CA ASP A 441 13.67 -0.98 -10.93
C ASP A 441 14.72 -1.92 -10.31
N GLY A 442 15.61 -2.51 -11.10
CA GLY A 442 16.74 -3.31 -10.62
C GLY A 442 17.65 -2.53 -9.67
N ILE A 443 17.99 -1.28 -10.01
CA ILE A 443 18.78 -0.39 -9.13
C ILE A 443 17.99 -0.07 -7.84
N ALA A 444 16.70 0.22 -7.96
CA ALA A 444 15.85 0.48 -6.79
C ALA A 444 15.76 -0.76 -5.89
N MET A 445 15.72 -1.98 -6.46
CA MET A 445 15.76 -3.24 -5.69
C MET A 445 17.05 -3.41 -4.91
N LEU A 446 18.18 -3.05 -5.47
CA LEU A 446 19.47 -3.14 -4.78
C LEU A 446 19.55 -2.23 -3.56
N PHE A 447 19.04 -0.99 -3.66
CA PHE A 447 19.16 0.01 -2.60
C PHE A 447 17.98 0.10 -1.63
N MET A 448 16.80 -0.47 -2.00
CA MET A 448 15.58 -0.54 -1.18
C MET A 448 14.94 -1.94 -1.33
N PRO A 449 15.58 -3.03 -0.88
CA PRO A 449 15.12 -4.41 -1.16
C PRO A 449 13.79 -4.77 -0.52
N ARG A 450 13.40 -4.10 0.57
CA ARG A 450 12.25 -4.47 1.40
C ARG A 450 11.08 -3.50 1.34
N SER A 451 11.23 -2.36 0.67
CA SER A 451 10.21 -1.31 0.64
C SER A 451 10.22 -0.54 -0.67
N SER A 452 9.15 0.19 -0.91
CA SER A 452 9.00 1.14 -2.00
C SER A 452 8.37 2.42 -1.45
N ILE A 453 8.30 3.47 -2.25
CA ILE A 453 7.60 4.70 -1.84
C ILE A 453 6.13 4.44 -1.47
N MET A 454 5.53 3.36 -1.97
CA MET A 454 4.15 2.96 -1.68
C MET A 454 4.05 2.12 -0.41
N THR A 455 5.05 1.28 -0.13
CA THR A 455 4.96 0.25 0.92
C THR A 455 5.72 0.60 2.19
N GLU A 456 6.56 1.64 2.19
CA GLU A 456 7.38 2.02 3.35
C GLU A 456 6.52 2.29 4.61
N LYS A 457 5.41 3.05 4.47
CA LYS A 457 4.49 3.29 5.60
C LYS A 457 3.87 2.00 6.15
N LEU A 458 3.62 1.04 5.29
CA LEU A 458 3.11 -0.27 5.69
C LEU A 458 4.20 -1.10 6.37
N ALA A 459 5.41 -1.09 5.81
CA ALA A 459 6.57 -1.76 6.39
C ALA A 459 6.92 -1.24 7.80
N ARG A 460 6.84 0.08 8.02
CA ARG A 460 7.00 0.72 9.35
C ARG A 460 5.93 0.28 10.36
N ARG A 461 4.74 -0.12 9.88
CA ARG A 461 3.66 -0.70 10.71
C ARG A 461 3.75 -2.23 10.85
N GLY A 462 4.84 -2.86 10.37
CA GLY A 462 5.04 -4.30 10.40
C GLY A 462 4.32 -5.08 9.31
N LEU A 463 3.73 -4.39 8.32
CA LEU A 463 3.03 -4.99 7.19
C LEU A 463 3.97 -5.08 5.99
N TYR A 464 4.62 -6.21 5.81
CA TYR A 464 5.49 -6.47 4.66
C TYR A 464 4.69 -7.06 3.51
N ILE A 465 4.78 -6.43 2.33
CA ILE A 465 4.13 -6.91 1.11
C ILE A 465 5.19 -7.60 0.27
N HIS A 466 5.01 -8.89 0.06
CA HIS A 466 5.75 -9.61 -0.98
C HIS A 466 4.95 -9.46 -2.27
N GLN A 467 5.60 -8.90 -3.29
CA GLN A 467 4.98 -8.64 -4.60
C GLN A 467 5.01 -9.88 -5.51
N ASP A 468 4.87 -11.07 -4.94
CA ASP A 468 4.64 -12.26 -5.74
C ASP A 468 3.17 -12.29 -6.17
N TYR A 469 2.89 -12.54 -7.43
CA TYR A 469 1.53 -12.56 -8.02
C TYR A 469 0.61 -13.64 -7.43
N GLU A 470 1.13 -14.52 -6.60
CA GLU A 470 0.37 -15.42 -5.71
C GLU A 470 0.72 -15.09 -4.26
N THR A 471 -0.13 -14.32 -3.61
CA THR A 471 0.01 -14.05 -2.18
C THR A 471 -0.30 -15.33 -1.41
N ASP A 472 0.72 -15.96 -0.83
CA ASP A 472 0.52 -17.03 0.13
C ASP A 472 -0.21 -16.43 1.35
N VAL A 473 -1.41 -16.94 1.61
CA VAL A 473 -2.26 -16.51 2.74
C VAL A 473 -1.49 -16.53 4.07
N LEU A 474 -0.54 -17.46 4.21
CA LEU A 474 0.30 -17.60 5.41
C LEU A 474 1.30 -16.44 5.59
N GLN A 475 1.60 -15.66 4.56
CA GLN A 475 2.44 -14.46 4.68
C GLN A 475 1.69 -13.27 5.31
N GLN A 476 0.37 -13.33 5.39
CA GLN A 476 -0.48 -12.25 5.91
C GLN A 476 -0.94 -12.48 7.35
N VAL A 477 -0.64 -13.63 7.93
CA VAL A 477 -1.07 -14.00 9.28
C VAL A 477 0.15 -14.07 10.19
N ALA A 478 0.14 -13.30 11.27
CA ALA A 478 1.19 -13.36 12.29
C ALA A 478 1.03 -14.60 13.18
N VAL A 479 2.14 -15.10 13.68
CA VAL A 479 2.17 -16.22 14.65
C VAL A 479 1.28 -15.92 15.86
N ALA A 480 1.30 -14.67 16.36
CA ALA A 480 0.48 -14.22 17.48
C ALA A 480 -1.03 -14.43 17.29
N GLU A 481 -1.52 -14.39 16.03
CA GLU A 481 -2.95 -14.55 15.73
C GLU A 481 -3.44 -16.00 15.80
N THR A 482 -2.50 -16.96 15.84
CA THR A 482 -2.80 -18.39 15.62
C THR A 482 -2.16 -19.29 16.66
N MET A 483 -1.17 -18.78 17.41
CA MET A 483 -0.53 -19.57 18.46
C MET A 483 -1.54 -19.93 19.55
N ASP A 484 -1.36 -21.11 20.12
CA ASP A 484 -2.04 -21.51 21.32
C ASP A 484 -1.36 -20.83 22.52
N HIS A 485 -2.16 -20.15 23.34
CA HIS A 485 -1.68 -19.50 24.56
C HIS A 485 -1.56 -20.48 25.73
N GLU A 486 -2.21 -21.66 25.65
CA GLU A 486 -2.01 -22.76 26.60
C GLU A 486 -0.70 -23.46 26.25
N ILE A 487 0.35 -23.19 27.02
CA ILE A 487 1.66 -23.80 26.83
C ILE A 487 1.62 -25.22 27.34
N PRO A 488 1.87 -26.24 26.49
CA PRO A 488 1.99 -27.65 26.97
C PRO A 488 3.32 -27.83 27.68
N GLY A 489 3.50 -27.14 28.81
CA GLY A 489 4.73 -27.14 29.59
C GLY A 489 4.74 -28.24 30.68
N ILE A 490 5.86 -28.93 30.81
CA ILE A 490 6.13 -29.87 31.89
C ILE A 490 7.49 -29.57 32.52
N PRO A 491 7.70 -29.94 33.81
CA PRO A 491 9.01 -29.78 34.42
C PRO A 491 10.08 -30.59 33.67
N ALA A 492 11.23 -30.00 33.42
CA ALA A 492 12.35 -30.63 32.73
C ALA A 492 12.91 -31.84 33.49
N GLU A 493 12.78 -31.81 34.82
CA GLU A 493 13.25 -32.85 35.75
C GLU A 493 12.28 -34.03 35.92
N MET A 494 11.04 -33.92 35.36
CA MET A 494 10.03 -34.98 35.41
C MET A 494 10.60 -36.26 34.80
N THR A 495 10.37 -37.43 35.43
CA THR A 495 10.86 -38.71 34.87
C THR A 495 10.02 -39.15 33.68
N VAL A 496 10.64 -39.87 32.76
CA VAL A 496 9.97 -40.44 31.58
C VAL A 496 8.87 -41.44 32.02
N ALA A 497 9.06 -42.17 33.13
CA ALA A 497 8.05 -43.07 33.70
C ALA A 497 6.79 -42.30 34.12
N GLU A 498 6.95 -41.22 34.90
CA GLU A 498 5.82 -40.35 35.31
C GLU A 498 5.11 -39.71 34.12
N LEU A 499 5.89 -39.24 33.14
CA LEU A 499 5.33 -38.65 31.92
C LEU A 499 4.54 -39.68 31.10
N ALA A 500 5.06 -40.90 30.96
CA ALA A 500 4.37 -41.99 30.26
C ALA A 500 3.09 -42.41 30.97
N GLU A 501 3.08 -42.45 32.30
CA GLU A 501 1.88 -42.72 33.09
C GLU A 501 0.80 -41.64 32.91
N ARG A 502 1.18 -40.33 32.91
CA ARG A 502 0.25 -39.22 32.64
C ARG A 502 -0.33 -39.30 31.24
N VAL A 503 0.49 -39.67 30.24
CA VAL A 503 0.02 -39.89 28.85
C VAL A 503 -0.94 -41.08 28.80
N ALA A 504 -0.64 -42.19 29.49
CA ALA A 504 -1.50 -43.37 29.52
C ALA A 504 -2.85 -43.12 30.20
N ARG A 505 -2.88 -42.26 31.23
CA ARG A 505 -4.11 -41.82 31.92
C ARG A 505 -4.90 -40.77 31.13
N HIS A 506 -4.46 -40.41 29.94
CA HIS A 506 -5.10 -39.36 29.11
C HIS A 506 -5.21 -38.00 29.81
N ASP A 507 -4.20 -37.66 30.65
CA ASP A 507 -4.16 -36.33 31.29
C ASP A 507 -4.23 -35.24 30.21
N PRO A 508 -5.25 -34.33 30.22
CA PRO A 508 -5.44 -33.32 29.21
C PRO A 508 -4.25 -32.39 29.00
N ALA A 509 -3.46 -32.15 30.05
CA ALA A 509 -2.27 -31.28 30.00
C ALA A 509 -1.15 -31.83 29.11
N VAL A 510 -1.06 -33.18 28.98
CA VAL A 510 0.00 -33.84 28.19
C VAL A 510 -0.55 -34.58 26.98
N SER A 511 -1.84 -34.96 26.97
CA SER A 511 -2.44 -35.80 25.93
C SER A 511 -2.90 -35.04 24.68
N LYS A 512 -3.28 -33.78 24.83
CA LYS A 512 -3.72 -32.92 23.70
C LYS A 512 -2.61 -32.68 22.70
N HIS A 513 -1.37 -32.63 23.15
CA HIS A 513 -0.23 -32.25 22.33
C HIS A 513 0.71 -33.43 22.06
N GLN A 514 1.23 -33.50 20.84
CA GLN A 514 2.21 -34.54 20.48
C GLN A 514 3.64 -34.20 20.89
N GLY A 515 3.91 -33.00 21.37
CA GLY A 515 5.18 -32.52 21.88
C GLY A 515 4.97 -31.53 22.99
N LEU A 516 5.76 -31.63 24.02
CA LEU A 516 5.66 -30.87 25.24
C LEU A 516 6.90 -30.01 25.41
N VAL A 517 6.72 -28.81 25.93
CA VAL A 517 7.79 -27.87 26.22
C VAL A 517 8.36 -28.18 27.60
N LEU A 518 9.66 -28.30 27.70
CA LEU A 518 10.37 -28.57 28.96
C LEU A 518 10.75 -27.24 29.59
N LEU A 519 10.25 -27.01 30.81
CA LEU A 519 10.47 -25.81 31.59
C LEU A 519 11.27 -26.11 32.84
N ASN A 520 12.15 -25.17 33.22
CA ASN A 520 12.83 -25.25 34.52
C ASN A 520 11.92 -24.77 35.66
N SER A 521 12.46 -24.74 36.89
CA SER A 521 11.79 -24.25 38.10
C SER A 521 11.32 -22.78 37.98
N ASP A 522 11.97 -21.96 37.17
CA ASP A 522 11.64 -20.55 36.95
C ASP A 522 10.65 -20.36 35.79
N GLY A 523 10.17 -21.45 35.16
CA GLY A 523 9.29 -21.42 34.00
C GLY A 523 9.98 -21.05 32.67
N ALA A 524 11.32 -21.10 32.62
CA ALA A 524 12.09 -20.82 31.42
C ALA A 524 12.26 -22.07 30.55
N LEU A 525 12.31 -21.89 29.24
CA LEU A 525 12.48 -22.93 28.22
C LEU A 525 13.83 -23.61 28.36
N GLU A 526 13.85 -24.93 28.52
CA GLU A 526 15.06 -25.77 28.53
C GLU A 526 15.11 -26.78 27.40
N GLY A 527 13.96 -27.23 26.91
CA GLY A 527 13.93 -28.26 25.89
C GLY A 527 12.54 -28.52 25.34
N ILE A 528 12.45 -29.54 24.51
CA ILE A 528 11.20 -30.09 23.97
C ILE A 528 11.27 -31.60 23.95
N ILE A 529 10.17 -32.26 24.30
CA ILE A 529 10.06 -33.72 24.22
C ILE A 529 8.82 -34.12 23.41
N THR A 530 8.95 -35.16 22.61
CA THR A 530 7.84 -35.70 21.81
C THR A 530 7.47 -37.11 22.27
N ARG A 531 6.28 -37.58 21.85
CA ARG A 531 5.87 -38.97 22.11
C ARG A 531 6.88 -39.99 21.58
N SER A 532 7.51 -39.71 20.44
CA SER A 532 8.56 -40.55 19.87
C SER A 532 9.81 -40.63 20.77
N ASP A 533 10.14 -39.52 21.43
CA ASP A 533 11.30 -39.47 22.33
C ASP A 533 11.01 -40.22 23.61
N ILE A 534 9.79 -40.12 24.15
CA ILE A 534 9.32 -40.92 25.30
C ILE A 534 9.44 -42.41 24.97
N HIS A 535 8.95 -42.84 23.81
CA HIS A 535 9.01 -44.25 23.39
C HIS A 535 10.46 -44.74 23.27
N LYS A 536 11.32 -43.98 22.61
CA LYS A 536 12.74 -44.31 22.47
C LYS A 536 13.48 -44.34 23.81
N ALA A 537 13.11 -43.45 24.74
CA ALA A 537 13.71 -43.45 26.07
C ALA A 537 13.32 -44.69 26.86
N LEU A 538 12.05 -45.11 26.82
CA LEU A 538 11.58 -46.35 27.46
C LEU A 538 12.16 -47.64 26.82
N GLU A 539 12.45 -47.61 25.52
CA GLU A 539 13.18 -48.71 24.86
C GLU A 539 14.64 -48.83 25.36
N ARG A 540 15.29 -47.70 25.67
CA ARG A 540 16.68 -47.66 26.17
C ARG A 540 16.76 -47.94 27.65
N ASP A 541 15.84 -47.37 28.42
CA ASP A 541 15.72 -47.57 29.86
C ASP A 541 14.27 -47.94 30.23
N PRO A 542 13.95 -49.24 30.33
CA PRO A 542 12.60 -49.69 30.69
C PRO A 542 12.14 -49.24 32.07
N SER A 543 13.07 -48.86 32.98
CA SER A 543 12.71 -48.29 34.28
C SER A 543 12.12 -46.89 34.17
N GLY A 544 12.41 -46.16 33.06
CA GLY A 544 11.97 -44.80 32.81
C GLY A 544 12.54 -43.78 33.80
N SER A 545 13.70 -44.09 34.39
CA SER A 545 14.36 -43.21 35.37
C SER A 545 15.00 -41.97 34.78
N MET A 546 15.20 -41.95 33.45
CA MET A 546 15.69 -40.78 32.74
C MET A 546 14.74 -39.59 32.93
N THR A 547 15.30 -38.37 33.01
CA THR A 547 14.49 -37.14 33.02
C THR A 547 13.96 -36.83 31.63
N ALA A 548 12.86 -36.06 31.55
CA ALA A 548 12.29 -35.60 30.30
C ALA A 548 13.29 -34.78 29.48
N LEU A 549 14.20 -34.05 30.14
CA LEU A 549 15.26 -33.26 29.49
C LEU A 549 16.37 -34.13 28.88
N GLU A 550 16.70 -35.26 29.53
CA GLU A 550 17.67 -36.22 28.99
C GLU A 550 17.10 -37.02 27.81
N ALA A 551 15.81 -37.30 27.84
CA ALA A 551 15.10 -38.02 26.77
C ALA A 551 14.73 -37.09 25.59
N GLY A 552 14.53 -35.81 25.85
CA GLY A 552 14.13 -34.81 24.88
C GLY A 552 15.29 -34.16 24.13
N SER A 553 15.01 -33.05 23.49
CA SER A 553 16.00 -32.20 22.78
C SER A 553 16.21 -30.88 23.50
N ARG A 554 17.46 -30.52 23.75
CA ARG A 554 17.88 -29.21 24.27
C ARG A 554 18.03 -28.19 23.16
N GLU A 555 18.22 -28.60 21.90
CA GLU A 555 18.22 -27.73 20.74
C GLU A 555 16.79 -27.51 20.29
N VAL A 556 16.21 -26.37 20.66
CA VAL A 556 14.82 -26.03 20.39
C VAL A 556 14.75 -24.96 19.29
N VAL A 557 14.14 -25.30 18.17
CA VAL A 557 13.80 -24.31 17.14
C VAL A 557 12.57 -23.54 17.61
N VAL A 558 12.68 -22.22 17.67
CA VAL A 558 11.64 -21.32 18.17
C VAL A 558 11.13 -20.37 17.09
N THR A 559 9.96 -19.77 17.33
CA THR A 559 9.39 -18.70 16.52
C THR A 559 8.99 -17.53 17.41
N TYR A 560 8.72 -16.38 16.80
CA TYR A 560 8.37 -15.17 17.51
C TYR A 560 6.94 -14.73 17.16
N THR A 561 6.31 -13.97 18.03
CA THR A 561 4.92 -13.50 17.87
C THR A 561 4.70 -12.65 16.63
N ASP A 562 5.72 -11.88 16.21
CA ASP A 562 5.73 -10.98 15.08
C ASP A 562 6.15 -11.62 13.74
N GLU A 563 6.56 -12.88 13.76
CA GLU A 563 6.83 -13.64 12.54
C GLU A 563 5.53 -14.04 11.84
N THR A 564 5.62 -14.26 10.52
CA THR A 564 4.49 -14.75 9.74
C THR A 564 4.36 -16.28 9.85
N LEU A 565 3.16 -16.79 9.62
CA LEU A 565 2.96 -18.25 9.55
C LEU A 565 3.77 -18.89 8.41
N HIS A 566 4.05 -18.14 7.34
CA HIS A 566 4.94 -18.58 6.27
C HIS A 566 6.36 -18.84 6.80
N GLU A 567 6.94 -17.88 7.53
CA GLU A 567 8.28 -18.04 8.13
C GLU A 567 8.32 -19.19 9.14
N ALA A 568 7.30 -19.27 9.99
CA ALA A 568 7.17 -20.37 10.96
C ALA A 568 7.04 -21.75 10.25
N SER A 569 6.23 -21.84 9.19
CA SER A 569 6.08 -23.08 8.41
C SER A 569 7.38 -23.46 7.69
N ALA A 570 8.12 -22.49 7.16
CA ALA A 570 9.43 -22.71 6.55
C ALA A 570 10.46 -23.26 7.56
N LYS A 571 10.46 -22.77 8.82
CA LYS A 571 11.27 -23.33 9.92
C LYS A 571 10.88 -24.78 10.19
N MET A 572 9.57 -25.07 10.31
CA MET A 572 9.09 -26.45 10.53
C MET A 572 9.54 -27.40 9.42
N LEU A 573 9.44 -26.99 8.15
CA LEU A 573 9.86 -27.79 7.01
C LEU A 573 11.38 -28.00 6.97
N ARG A 574 12.17 -26.95 7.17
CA ARG A 574 13.64 -27.00 7.14
C ARG A 574 14.20 -27.93 8.22
N HIS A 575 13.62 -27.87 9.42
CA HIS A 575 14.07 -28.68 10.56
C HIS A 575 13.31 -29.98 10.69
N LYS A 576 12.38 -30.31 9.78
CA LYS A 576 11.54 -31.51 9.77
C LYS A 576 10.75 -31.70 11.07
N ILE A 577 10.31 -30.61 11.68
CA ILE A 577 9.54 -30.60 12.94
C ILE A 577 8.09 -30.18 12.65
N GLY A 578 7.17 -30.48 13.56
CA GLY A 578 5.74 -30.19 13.37
C GLY A 578 5.21 -29.13 14.33
N ARG A 579 6.10 -28.50 15.12
CA ARG A 579 5.71 -27.57 16.19
C ARG A 579 6.85 -26.66 16.58
N LEU A 580 6.51 -25.47 17.07
CA LEU A 580 7.46 -24.46 17.51
C LEU A 580 6.96 -23.81 18.80
N PRO A 581 7.76 -23.77 19.88
CA PRO A 581 7.53 -22.84 20.97
C PRO A 581 7.60 -21.40 20.44
N VAL A 582 6.66 -20.57 20.86
CA VAL A 582 6.65 -19.14 20.58
C VAL A 582 7.25 -18.42 21.77
N VAL A 583 8.32 -17.67 21.56
CA VAL A 583 9.09 -17.03 22.63
C VAL A 583 9.17 -15.53 22.49
N ASP A 584 9.54 -14.84 23.57
CA ASP A 584 9.80 -13.41 23.54
C ASP A 584 11.12 -13.12 22.82
N ARG A 585 11.14 -12.12 21.93
CA ARG A 585 12.39 -11.70 21.24
C ARG A 585 13.45 -11.16 22.16
N LYS A 586 13.05 -10.54 23.27
CA LYS A 586 13.99 -9.96 24.25
C LYS A 586 14.55 -11.02 25.19
N ASP A 587 13.74 -12.05 25.48
CA ASP A 587 14.13 -13.18 26.33
C ASP A 587 13.71 -14.50 25.66
N PRO A 588 14.58 -15.14 24.86
CA PRO A 588 14.26 -16.37 24.14
C PRO A 588 13.95 -17.59 25.04
N ARG A 589 14.17 -17.47 26.35
CA ARG A 589 13.76 -18.52 27.30
C ARG A 589 12.32 -18.34 27.80
N LYS A 590 11.73 -17.17 27.62
CA LYS A 590 10.35 -16.89 28.02
C LYS A 590 9.38 -17.37 26.95
N VAL A 591 8.66 -18.46 27.24
CA VAL A 591 7.64 -19.01 26.33
C VAL A 591 6.37 -18.18 26.45
N LEU A 592 5.86 -17.72 25.31
CA LEU A 592 4.62 -16.93 25.19
C LEU A 592 3.45 -17.75 24.65
N GLY A 593 3.74 -18.86 23.97
CA GLY A 593 2.73 -19.70 23.36
C GLY A 593 3.34 -20.90 22.63
N TYR A 594 2.50 -21.58 21.87
CA TYR A 594 2.86 -22.79 21.15
C TYR A 594 2.20 -22.81 19.78
N LEU A 595 2.94 -23.11 18.72
CA LEU A 595 2.44 -23.19 17.37
C LEU A 595 2.62 -24.60 16.81
N GLY A 596 1.51 -25.26 16.51
CA GLY A 596 1.48 -26.57 15.86
C GLY A 596 1.08 -26.48 14.38
N ARG A 597 1.33 -27.55 13.61
CA ARG A 597 0.87 -27.65 12.20
C ARG A 597 -0.64 -27.48 12.08
N HIS A 598 -1.41 -27.93 13.06
CA HIS A 598 -2.87 -27.77 13.07
C HIS A 598 -3.28 -26.31 13.03
N GLY A 599 -2.70 -25.47 13.91
CA GLY A 599 -2.97 -24.04 13.94
C GLY A 599 -2.66 -23.34 12.61
N ILE A 600 -1.55 -23.72 11.93
CA ILE A 600 -1.23 -23.17 10.60
C ILE A 600 -2.29 -23.55 9.57
N MET A 601 -2.74 -24.81 9.55
CA MET A 601 -3.77 -25.29 8.62
C MET A 601 -5.14 -24.65 8.92
N GLU A 602 -5.50 -24.52 10.18
CA GLU A 602 -6.72 -23.86 10.62
C GLU A 602 -6.74 -22.38 10.23
N ALA A 603 -5.63 -21.68 10.42
CA ALA A 603 -5.50 -20.29 9.98
C ALA A 603 -5.68 -20.14 8.47
N ARG A 604 -5.10 -21.07 7.69
CA ARG A 604 -5.28 -21.09 6.23
C ARG A 604 -6.74 -21.31 5.82
N VAL A 605 -7.42 -22.26 6.43
CA VAL A 605 -8.84 -22.54 6.17
C VAL A 605 -9.69 -21.34 6.61
N ARG A 606 -9.47 -20.81 7.81
CA ARG A 606 -10.20 -19.64 8.32
C ARG A 606 -10.08 -18.42 7.40
N ARG A 607 -8.88 -18.12 6.90
CA ARG A 607 -8.69 -17.00 5.95
C ARG A 607 -9.36 -17.24 4.61
N LEU A 608 -9.33 -18.46 4.08
CA LEU A 608 -10.04 -18.82 2.87
C LEU A 608 -11.57 -18.70 3.06
N GLU A 609 -12.08 -19.11 4.23
CA GLU A 609 -13.50 -18.97 4.57
C GLU A 609 -13.90 -17.51 4.77
N GLU A 610 -13.08 -16.69 5.44
CA GLU A 610 -13.32 -15.26 5.63
C GLU A 610 -13.46 -14.50 4.30
N GLU A 611 -12.71 -14.89 3.26
CA GLU A 611 -12.85 -14.32 1.91
C GLU A 611 -14.23 -14.63 1.28
N HIS A 612 -14.86 -15.73 1.68
CA HIS A 612 -16.10 -16.23 1.08
C HIS A 612 -17.36 -15.99 1.94
N VAL A 613 -17.21 -15.44 3.15
CA VAL A 613 -18.35 -15.09 4.00
C VAL A 613 -19.04 -13.83 3.50
N ARG A 614 -20.37 -13.91 3.25
CA ARG A 614 -21.20 -12.76 2.92
C ARG A 614 -21.57 -11.98 4.18
N GLU A 615 -21.09 -10.76 4.27
CA GLU A 615 -21.48 -9.85 5.35
C GLU A 615 -22.82 -9.17 5.04
N ALA A 616 -23.64 -8.97 6.10
CA ALA A 616 -24.89 -8.25 5.96
C ALA A 616 -24.64 -6.77 5.63
N GLY A 617 -25.13 -6.30 4.49
CA GLY A 617 -25.05 -4.90 4.12
C GLY A 617 -25.86 -3.98 5.05
N TRP A 618 -25.50 -2.73 5.14
CA TRP A 618 -26.13 -1.72 6.01
C TRP A 618 -27.66 -1.56 5.77
N MET A 619 -28.15 -1.83 4.59
CA MET A 619 -29.59 -1.76 4.28
C MET A 619 -30.42 -2.85 5.01
N ARG A 620 -29.84 -4.01 5.31
CA ARG A 620 -30.53 -5.05 6.10
C ARG A 620 -30.51 -4.76 7.59
N TYR A 621 -29.49 -4.07 8.10
CA TYR A 621 -29.39 -3.73 9.51
C TYR A 621 -30.45 -2.68 9.92
N ARG A 622 -30.79 -1.72 9.05
CA ARG A 622 -31.87 -0.75 9.27
C ARG A 622 -33.26 -1.40 9.28
N ARG A 623 -33.50 -2.44 8.46
CA ARG A 623 -34.81 -3.13 8.46
C ARG A 623 -35.07 -3.94 9.74
N LYS A 624 -34.06 -4.50 10.41
CA LYS A 624 -34.25 -5.21 11.70
C LYS A 624 -34.48 -4.26 12.87
N ARG A 625 -33.97 -3.01 12.81
CA ARG A 625 -34.25 -1.99 13.85
C ARG A 625 -35.59 -1.25 13.67
N ALA A 626 -36.21 -1.34 12.51
CA ALA A 626 -37.52 -0.77 12.24
C ALA A 626 -38.67 -1.75 12.54
N ILE A 627 -38.37 -3.01 12.90
CA ILE A 627 -39.35 -4.07 13.23
C ILE A 627 -39.21 -4.53 14.70
N SER A 628 -38.21 -4.03 15.43
CA SER A 628 -38.06 -4.13 16.87
C SER A 628 -38.34 -2.76 17.54
#